data_2391fd0b710dda04154bd004c1005537
#
_entry.id   2391fd0b710dda04154bd004c1005537
#
_cell.length_a   1.000
_cell.length_b   1.000
_cell.length_c   1.000
_cell.angle_alpha   90.00
_cell.angle_beta   90.00
_cell.angle_gamma   90.00
#
_symmetry.space_group_name_H-M   'P 1'
#
loop_
_entity.id
_entity.type
_entity.pdbx_description
1 polymer ?
#
loop_
_entity_poly.entity_id
_entity_poly.type
_entity_poly.pdbx_seq_one_letter_code
_entity_poly.pdbx_strand_id
1 'polypeptide(L)'
;MDEQQIRQIIREVLRRVSEGESLTSNMDSSSLPKAYFIFPKGWQNCQDSQYMPMLKAAEGKYQRVIVLPERDANEERFSNVGACTVAVYGDLHAPAEGSITIFPIPCRDRVIKTALCLSEDFESGWIRRCIEGGLRVYMKKENPMFTGKEPAAYRKKILSYYQDVKSYGICFVEDEDSCNQHFKNVKAEVKPQSKARFITMQDLRDVPQGGEFQIHAGDVLTALAKEYVEKFGIRIVEE
;
A
#
# COMPACT_ATOMS: atom_id res chain seq x y z
N MET A 1 -5.85 37.79 -24.50
CA MET A 1 -5.82 38.10 -23.07
C MET A 1 -5.16 39.47 -22.97
N ASP A 2 -5.87 40.45 -22.42
CA ASP A 2 -5.43 41.82 -22.39
C ASP A 2 -4.44 42.05 -21.23
N GLU A 3 -3.44 42.90 -21.43
CA GLU A 3 -2.40 43.25 -20.43
C GLU A 3 -3.01 43.73 -19.10
N GLN A 4 -4.16 44.38 -19.15
CA GLN A 4 -4.91 44.81 -17.96
C GLN A 4 -5.46 43.62 -17.16
N GLN A 5 -5.93 42.58 -17.83
CA GLN A 5 -6.41 41.34 -17.16
C GLN A 5 -5.28 40.60 -16.46
N ILE A 6 -4.10 40.53 -17.08
CA ILE A 6 -2.92 39.95 -16.47
C ILE A 6 -2.48 40.67 -15.22
N ARG A 7 -2.44 42.00 -15.27
CA ARG A 7 -2.08 42.86 -14.12
C ARG A 7 -3.08 42.75 -12.97
N GLN A 8 -4.36 42.55 -13.29
CA GLN A 8 -5.40 42.35 -12.28
C GLN A 8 -5.26 40.99 -11.59
N ILE A 9 -4.99 39.95 -12.33
CA ILE A 9 -4.73 38.62 -11.78
C ILE A 9 -3.48 38.60 -10.89
N ILE A 10 -2.39 39.23 -11.31
CA ILE A 10 -1.16 39.32 -10.54
C ILE A 10 -1.40 40.11 -9.23
N ARG A 11 -2.14 41.21 -9.23
CA ARG A 11 -2.47 41.94 -8.00
C ARG A 11 -3.31 41.11 -7.04
N GLU A 12 -4.29 40.39 -7.54
CA GLU A 12 -5.14 39.54 -6.71
C GLU A 12 -4.35 38.37 -6.09
N VAL A 13 -3.45 37.76 -6.84
CA VAL A 13 -2.56 36.71 -6.32
C VAL A 13 -1.60 37.27 -5.26
N LEU A 14 -1.00 38.42 -5.50
CA LEU A 14 -0.11 39.07 -4.53
C LEU A 14 -0.84 39.49 -3.26
N ARG A 15 -2.08 39.98 -3.36
CA ARG A 15 -2.92 40.32 -2.21
C ARG A 15 -3.19 39.08 -1.34
N ARG A 16 -3.58 37.96 -1.95
CA ARG A 16 -3.85 36.71 -1.23
C ARG A 16 -2.61 36.16 -0.55
N VAL A 17 -1.46 36.24 -1.17
CA VAL A 17 -0.18 35.83 -0.59
C VAL A 17 0.22 36.75 0.59
N SER A 18 -0.01 38.07 0.49
CA SER A 18 0.33 39.00 1.55
C SER A 18 -0.62 38.96 2.75
N GLU A 19 -1.86 38.51 2.56
CA GLU A 19 -2.86 38.38 3.63
C GLU A 19 -2.70 37.04 4.39
N GLY A 20 -1.67 36.24 4.11
CA GLY A 20 -1.37 35.00 4.83
C GLY A 20 -2.39 33.86 4.57
N GLU A 21 -3.26 34.05 3.57
CA GLU A 21 -4.06 32.95 3.08
C GLU A 21 -3.12 31.95 2.40
N SER A 22 -2.73 30.92 3.15
CA SER A 22 -1.92 29.85 2.61
C SER A 22 -2.65 29.26 1.42
N LEU A 23 -1.99 29.18 0.27
CA LEU A 23 -2.44 28.52 -0.96
C LEU A 23 -2.68 26.98 -0.78
N THR A 24 -2.99 26.55 0.43
CA THR A 24 -3.30 25.18 0.78
C THR A 24 -4.78 24.80 0.68
N SER A 25 -5.62 25.68 0.16
CA SER A 25 -7.04 25.39 0.03
C SER A 25 -7.49 25.52 -1.42
N ASN A 26 -7.48 24.46 -2.12
CA ASN A 26 -8.33 23.97 -3.21
C ASN A 26 -7.51 23.15 -4.21
N MET A 27 -6.70 22.19 -3.71
CA MET A 27 -6.53 20.98 -4.49
C MET A 27 -7.86 20.24 -4.38
N ASP A 28 -8.57 20.12 -5.48
CA ASP A 28 -9.73 19.24 -5.58
C ASP A 28 -9.40 17.94 -4.88
N SER A 29 -10.13 17.64 -3.79
CA SER A 29 -9.93 16.41 -3.03
C SER A 29 -10.14 15.16 -3.90
N SER A 30 -10.70 15.33 -5.10
CA SER A 30 -10.85 14.30 -6.13
C SER A 30 -9.52 13.92 -6.82
N SER A 31 -8.45 14.72 -6.68
CA SER A 31 -7.14 14.45 -7.33
C SER A 31 -6.15 13.67 -6.44
N LEU A 32 -6.43 13.54 -5.14
CA LEU A 32 -5.55 12.81 -4.23
C LEU A 32 -5.77 11.29 -4.35
N PRO A 33 -4.70 10.47 -4.27
CA PRO A 33 -4.83 9.02 -4.23
C PRO A 33 -5.61 8.58 -2.98
N LYS A 34 -6.34 7.46 -3.08
CA LYS A 34 -7.13 6.95 -1.97
C LYS A 34 -6.26 6.20 -0.95
N ALA A 35 -6.57 6.38 0.34
CA ALA A 35 -6.05 5.55 1.41
C ALA A 35 -7.22 4.84 2.10
N TYR A 36 -7.27 3.52 1.97
CA TYR A 36 -8.30 2.68 2.58
C TYR A 36 -7.86 2.26 3.98
N PHE A 37 -8.60 2.67 5.00
CA PHE A 37 -8.42 2.26 6.39
C PHE A 37 -9.42 1.16 6.71
N ILE A 38 -8.98 -0.08 6.73
CA ILE A 38 -9.86 -1.24 6.89
C ILE A 38 -9.89 -1.67 8.35
N PHE A 39 -11.06 -1.59 8.95
CA PHE A 39 -11.32 -1.93 10.33
C PHE A 39 -11.92 -3.33 10.45
N PRO A 40 -11.45 -4.19 11.38
CA PRO A 40 -11.96 -5.53 11.57
C PRO A 40 -13.33 -5.52 12.29
N LYS A 41 -14.02 -6.65 12.30
CA LYS A 41 -15.17 -6.85 13.19
C LYS A 41 -14.74 -6.64 14.64
N GLY A 42 -15.61 -5.98 15.41
CA GLY A 42 -15.33 -5.67 16.81
C GLY A 42 -14.40 -4.47 17.04
N TRP A 43 -14.09 -3.70 16.00
CA TRP A 43 -13.27 -2.48 16.07
C TRP A 43 -13.77 -1.47 17.09
N GLN A 44 -15.08 -1.48 17.39
CA GLN A 44 -15.73 -0.59 18.35
C GLN A 44 -15.12 -0.70 19.76
N ASN A 45 -14.58 -1.87 20.10
CA ASN A 45 -13.91 -2.13 21.37
C ASN A 45 -12.48 -1.56 21.44
N CYS A 46 -11.95 -1.05 20.32
CA CYS A 46 -10.62 -0.48 20.27
C CYS A 46 -10.63 0.98 20.72
N GLN A 47 -9.55 1.39 21.38
CA GLN A 47 -9.36 2.79 21.77
C GLN A 47 -8.95 3.62 20.56
N ASP A 48 -9.42 4.87 20.48
CA ASP A 48 -9.10 5.81 19.41
C ASP A 48 -7.60 6.06 19.28
N SER A 49 -6.86 6.08 20.38
CA SER A 49 -5.41 6.20 20.41
C SER A 49 -4.67 5.12 19.61
N GLN A 50 -5.32 4.00 19.31
CA GLN A 50 -4.71 2.90 18.55
C GLN A 50 -4.66 3.17 17.04
N TYR A 51 -5.62 3.92 16.48
CA TYR A 51 -5.75 4.11 15.03
C TYR A 51 -5.78 5.58 14.58
N MET A 52 -6.17 6.52 15.45
CA MET A 52 -6.22 7.95 15.11
C MET A 52 -4.90 8.52 14.60
N PRO A 53 -3.73 8.19 15.18
CA PRO A 53 -2.45 8.70 14.66
C PRO A 53 -2.22 8.34 13.19
N MET A 54 -2.58 7.12 12.78
CA MET A 54 -2.43 6.67 11.37
C MET A 54 -3.36 7.43 10.43
N LEU A 55 -4.60 7.70 10.87
CA LEU A 55 -5.57 8.50 10.12
C LEU A 55 -5.09 9.94 9.92
N LYS A 56 -4.53 10.55 10.97
CA LYS A 56 -3.94 11.89 10.91
C LYS A 56 -2.71 11.94 10.01
N ALA A 57 -1.84 10.94 10.05
CA ALA A 57 -0.66 10.86 9.21
C ALA A 57 -0.97 10.88 7.70
N ALA A 58 -2.15 10.41 7.30
CA ALA A 58 -2.62 10.41 5.92
C ALA A 58 -3.32 11.72 5.50
N GLU A 59 -3.57 12.63 6.44
CA GLU A 59 -4.26 13.90 6.19
C GLU A 59 -3.50 14.78 5.20
N GLY A 60 -4.23 15.41 4.28
CA GLY A 60 -3.65 16.26 3.24
C GLY A 60 -2.80 15.54 2.18
N LYS A 61 -2.58 14.22 2.34
CA LYS A 61 -1.79 13.39 1.40
C LYS A 61 -2.67 12.43 0.60
N TYR A 62 -3.78 12.03 1.19
CA TYR A 62 -4.70 11.04 0.64
C TYR A 62 -6.15 11.42 0.85
N GLN A 63 -7.01 10.98 -0.07
CA GLN A 63 -8.45 10.89 0.18
C GLN A 63 -8.68 9.68 1.09
N ARG A 64 -9.02 9.94 2.35
CA ARG A 64 -9.20 8.89 3.37
C ARG A 64 -10.55 8.21 3.22
N VAL A 65 -10.55 6.89 3.10
CA VAL A 65 -11.73 6.03 3.05
C VAL A 65 -11.70 5.10 4.24
N ILE A 66 -12.63 5.29 5.17
CA ILE A 66 -12.82 4.42 6.34
C ILE A 66 -13.69 3.25 5.88
N VAL A 67 -13.21 2.04 6.04
CA VAL A 67 -13.91 0.83 5.57
C VAL A 67 -14.28 -0.02 6.77
N LEU A 68 -15.58 -0.13 7.03
CA LEU A 68 -16.16 -0.82 8.18
C LEU A 68 -16.80 -2.15 7.75
N PRO A 69 -16.89 -3.15 8.64
CA PRO A 69 -17.58 -4.41 8.34
C PRO A 69 -19.06 -4.20 7.98
N GLU A 70 -19.72 -3.28 8.66
CA GLU A 70 -21.11 -2.92 8.52
C GLU A 70 -21.33 -1.45 8.96
N ARG A 71 -22.44 -0.86 8.59
CA ARG A 71 -22.81 0.47 9.10
C ARG A 71 -23.07 0.40 10.60
N ASP A 72 -22.56 1.37 11.32
CA ASP A 72 -22.57 1.37 12.78
C ASP A 72 -22.79 2.80 13.31
N ALA A 73 -23.51 2.91 14.43
CA ALA A 73 -23.71 4.17 15.15
C ALA A 73 -22.37 4.80 15.60
N ASN A 74 -21.30 4.00 15.75
CA ASN A 74 -19.96 4.48 16.11
C ASN A 74 -19.20 5.16 14.95
N GLU A 75 -19.78 5.27 13.76
CA GLU A 75 -19.20 6.04 12.64
C GLU A 75 -18.93 7.50 13.05
N GLU A 76 -19.70 8.04 14.01
CA GLU A 76 -19.48 9.39 14.58
C GLU A 76 -18.10 9.56 15.19
N ARG A 77 -17.41 8.50 15.61
CA ARG A 77 -16.02 8.55 16.10
C ARG A 77 -15.04 9.10 15.06
N PHE A 78 -15.38 9.02 13.79
CA PHE A 78 -14.56 9.53 12.69
C PHE A 78 -14.91 10.97 12.29
N SER A 79 -15.95 11.57 12.85
CA SER A 79 -16.37 12.96 12.54
C SER A 79 -15.27 14.00 12.85
N ASN A 80 -14.44 13.72 13.84
CA ASN A 80 -13.33 14.59 14.27
C ASN A 80 -12.02 14.38 13.50
N VAL A 81 -12.01 13.49 12.50
CA VAL A 81 -10.78 13.14 11.75
C VAL A 81 -10.57 14.04 10.53
N GLY A 82 -11.44 15.03 10.31
CA GLY A 82 -11.46 15.85 9.10
C GLY A 82 -12.12 15.11 7.92
N ALA A 83 -11.92 15.61 6.69
CA ALA A 83 -12.60 15.05 5.51
C ALA A 83 -12.22 13.57 5.28
N CYS A 84 -13.19 12.67 5.52
CA CYS A 84 -13.08 11.25 5.21
C CYS A 84 -14.42 10.73 4.69
N THR A 85 -14.38 9.65 3.93
CA THR A 85 -15.57 8.93 3.45
C THR A 85 -15.68 7.62 4.21
N VAL A 86 -16.87 7.27 4.68
CA VAL A 86 -17.14 5.97 5.31
C VAL A 86 -17.80 5.07 4.28
N ALA A 87 -17.28 3.86 4.15
CA ALA A 87 -17.81 2.79 3.29
C ALA A 87 -17.92 1.50 4.11
N VAL A 88 -18.74 0.55 3.67
CA VAL A 88 -18.79 -0.78 4.27
C VAL A 88 -18.20 -1.82 3.33
N TYR A 89 -17.87 -2.99 3.87
CA TYR A 89 -17.25 -4.08 3.11
C TYR A 89 -18.02 -4.44 1.84
N GLY A 90 -19.37 -4.41 1.93
CA GLY A 90 -20.24 -4.73 0.80
C GLY A 90 -20.24 -3.71 -0.33
N ASP A 91 -19.83 -2.46 -0.05
CA ASP A 91 -19.82 -1.38 -1.04
C ASP A 91 -18.54 -1.39 -1.90
N LEU A 92 -17.52 -2.16 -1.50
CA LEU A 92 -16.21 -2.15 -2.12
C LEU A 92 -15.86 -3.49 -2.74
N HIS A 93 -15.54 -3.48 -4.03
CA HIS A 93 -15.18 -4.70 -4.76
C HIS A 93 -13.67 -4.84 -4.99
N ALA A 94 -12.95 -3.73 -5.16
CA ALA A 94 -11.52 -3.72 -5.42
C ALA A 94 -10.87 -2.41 -4.95
N PRO A 95 -9.58 -2.43 -4.58
CA PRO A 95 -8.82 -1.21 -4.33
C PRO A 95 -8.64 -0.41 -5.62
N ALA A 96 -8.67 0.92 -5.52
CA ALA A 96 -8.40 1.79 -6.66
C ALA A 96 -6.91 1.74 -7.04
N GLU A 97 -6.60 1.95 -8.30
CA GLU A 97 -5.23 2.04 -8.78
C GLU A 97 -4.47 3.19 -8.09
N GLY A 98 -3.21 2.96 -7.74
CA GLY A 98 -2.38 3.94 -7.03
C GLY A 98 -2.79 4.20 -5.57
N SER A 99 -3.81 3.49 -5.07
CA SER A 99 -4.23 3.61 -3.67
C SER A 99 -3.27 2.88 -2.72
N ILE A 100 -3.40 3.21 -1.43
CA ILE A 100 -2.77 2.45 -0.35
C ILE A 100 -3.85 1.84 0.54
N THR A 101 -3.51 0.74 1.19
CA THR A 101 -4.39 0.10 2.19
C THR A 101 -3.68 0.05 3.54
N ILE A 102 -4.41 0.39 4.59
CA ILE A 102 -3.92 0.45 5.96
C ILE A 102 -4.86 -0.34 6.85
N PHE A 103 -4.30 -1.29 7.60
CA PHE A 103 -4.99 -2.01 8.66
C PHE A 103 -4.55 -1.44 10.01
N PRO A 104 -5.30 -0.47 10.57
CA PRO A 104 -4.85 0.31 11.73
C PRO A 104 -4.97 -0.45 13.06
N ILE A 105 -5.66 -1.59 13.07
CA ILE A 105 -5.83 -2.44 14.24
C ILE A 105 -5.04 -3.73 14.04
N PRO A 106 -4.12 -4.08 14.97
CA PRO A 106 -3.35 -5.31 14.86
C PRO A 106 -4.27 -6.53 14.94
N CYS A 107 -3.98 -7.53 14.09
CA CYS A 107 -4.74 -8.78 14.07
C CYS A 107 -3.82 -9.92 13.61
N ARG A 108 -3.52 -10.86 14.52
CA ARG A 108 -2.65 -12.00 14.24
C ARG A 108 -3.25 -12.94 13.19
N ASP A 109 -4.57 -13.16 13.26
CA ASP A 109 -5.26 -14.05 12.31
C ASP A 109 -5.17 -13.52 10.88
N ARG A 110 -5.25 -12.19 10.69
CA ARG A 110 -5.04 -11.55 9.39
C ARG A 110 -3.64 -11.86 8.85
N VAL A 111 -2.61 -11.74 9.68
CA VAL A 111 -1.23 -12.05 9.30
C VAL A 111 -1.10 -13.51 8.90
N ILE A 112 -1.67 -14.44 9.70
CA ILE A 112 -1.62 -15.88 9.40
C ILE A 112 -2.33 -16.18 8.08
N LYS A 113 -3.56 -15.67 7.88
CA LYS A 113 -4.30 -15.86 6.62
C LYS A 113 -3.54 -15.31 5.42
N THR A 114 -2.95 -14.14 5.55
CA THR A 114 -2.14 -13.53 4.48
C THR A 114 -0.92 -14.39 4.16
N ALA A 115 -0.18 -14.85 5.16
CA ALA A 115 1.00 -15.70 4.98
C ALA A 115 0.67 -17.01 4.29
N LEU A 116 -0.51 -17.56 4.57
CA LEU A 116 -1.03 -18.80 3.96
C LEU A 116 -1.78 -18.56 2.64
N CYS A 117 -1.81 -17.32 2.13
CA CYS A 117 -2.53 -16.94 0.92
C CYS A 117 -4.03 -17.28 0.95
N LEU A 118 -4.65 -17.31 2.12
CA LEU A 118 -6.09 -17.56 2.28
C LEU A 118 -6.89 -16.30 1.95
N SER A 119 -8.05 -16.45 1.33
CA SER A 119 -8.92 -15.36 0.88
C SER A 119 -10.38 -15.66 1.20
N GLU A 120 -10.66 -16.02 2.46
CA GLU A 120 -11.97 -16.49 2.91
C GLU A 120 -12.91 -15.35 3.33
N ASP A 121 -12.35 -14.21 3.69
CA ASP A 121 -13.11 -13.05 4.15
C ASP A 121 -12.74 -11.79 3.34
N PHE A 122 -13.47 -10.70 3.61
CA PHE A 122 -13.22 -9.42 2.92
C PHE A 122 -11.78 -8.95 3.09
N GLU A 123 -11.24 -8.97 4.32
CA GLU A 123 -9.90 -8.43 4.61
C GLU A 123 -8.82 -9.22 3.87
N SER A 124 -8.84 -10.54 3.95
CA SER A 124 -7.86 -11.41 3.28
C SER A 124 -8.01 -11.35 1.75
N GLY A 125 -9.23 -11.30 1.24
CA GLY A 125 -9.49 -11.10 -0.19
C GLY A 125 -9.05 -9.72 -0.70
N TRP A 126 -9.19 -8.67 0.11
CA TRP A 126 -8.71 -7.33 -0.20
C TRP A 126 -7.18 -7.27 -0.26
N ILE A 127 -6.49 -7.86 0.75
CA ILE A 127 -5.03 -7.94 0.79
C ILE A 127 -4.50 -8.65 -0.45
N ARG A 128 -5.10 -9.79 -0.82
CA ARG A 128 -4.72 -10.52 -2.03
C ARG A 128 -4.79 -9.61 -3.27
N ARG A 129 -5.91 -8.88 -3.46
CA ARG A 129 -6.04 -7.96 -4.60
C ARG A 129 -5.02 -6.84 -4.58
N CYS A 130 -4.66 -6.34 -3.39
CA CYS A 130 -3.59 -5.35 -3.25
C CYS A 130 -2.24 -5.93 -3.70
N ILE A 131 -1.90 -7.14 -3.26
CA ILE A 131 -0.64 -7.80 -3.64
C ILE A 131 -0.60 -8.06 -5.15
N GLU A 132 -1.66 -8.66 -5.71
CA GLU A 132 -1.78 -8.94 -7.14
C GLU A 132 -1.76 -7.66 -8.00
N GLY A 133 -2.28 -6.54 -7.47
CA GLY A 133 -2.27 -5.23 -8.11
C GLY A 133 -0.99 -4.42 -7.87
N GLY A 134 -0.01 -4.93 -7.12
CA GLY A 134 1.21 -4.19 -6.77
C GLY A 134 0.95 -2.97 -5.87
N LEU A 135 -0.16 -2.97 -5.12
CA LEU A 135 -0.55 -1.86 -4.25
C LEU A 135 0.09 -2.00 -2.86
N ARG A 136 0.40 -0.87 -2.25
CA ARG A 136 1.03 -0.85 -0.93
C ARG A 136 0.03 -1.19 0.17
N VAL A 137 0.42 -2.10 1.06
CA VAL A 137 -0.33 -2.49 2.24
C VAL A 137 0.49 -2.23 3.49
N TYR A 138 -0.14 -1.60 4.47
CA TYR A 138 0.41 -1.32 5.78
C TYR A 138 -0.43 -2.02 6.84
N MET A 139 0.22 -2.73 7.76
CA MET A 139 -0.44 -3.38 8.88
C MET A 139 0.16 -2.87 10.19
N LYS A 140 -0.69 -2.50 11.15
CA LYS A 140 -0.22 -2.21 12.49
C LYS A 140 0.28 -3.48 13.15
N LYS A 141 1.49 -3.43 13.70
CA LYS A 141 2.10 -4.54 14.41
C LYS A 141 1.44 -4.73 15.76
N GLU A 142 1.20 -5.98 16.14
CA GLU A 142 0.71 -6.33 17.47
C GLU A 142 1.86 -6.22 18.49
N ASN A 143 1.60 -5.55 19.63
CA ASN A 143 2.55 -5.45 20.72
C ASN A 143 1.80 -5.43 22.08
N PRO A 144 2.04 -6.38 23.02
CA PRO A 144 2.97 -7.50 22.91
C PRO A 144 2.43 -8.61 21.99
N MET A 145 3.32 -9.19 21.21
CA MET A 145 2.98 -10.26 20.27
C MET A 145 2.71 -11.60 20.99
N PHE A 146 3.39 -11.84 22.11
CA PHE A 146 3.32 -13.06 22.89
C PHE A 146 3.21 -12.76 24.39
N THR A 147 2.51 -13.64 25.12
CA THR A 147 2.39 -13.56 26.59
C THR A 147 3.56 -14.20 27.33
N GLY A 148 4.43 -14.93 26.62
CA GLY A 148 5.54 -15.68 27.18
C GLY A 148 5.19 -17.11 27.63
N LYS A 149 3.91 -17.48 27.63
CA LYS A 149 3.43 -18.82 28.03
C LYS A 149 3.37 -19.81 26.87
N GLU A 150 3.43 -19.33 25.63
CA GLU A 150 3.32 -20.16 24.44
C GLU A 150 4.59 -21.00 24.24
N PRO A 151 4.43 -22.26 23.73
CA PRO A 151 5.55 -23.10 23.36
C PRO A 151 6.49 -22.42 22.35
N ALA A 152 7.78 -22.65 22.47
CA ALA A 152 8.78 -22.03 21.60
C ALA A 152 8.55 -22.33 20.12
N ALA A 153 8.14 -23.57 19.78
CA ALA A 153 7.82 -23.97 18.41
C ALA A 153 6.64 -23.17 17.84
N TYR A 154 5.59 -22.93 18.65
CA TYR A 154 4.45 -22.12 18.24
C TYR A 154 4.87 -20.67 17.97
N ARG A 155 5.64 -20.05 18.88
CA ARG A 155 6.16 -18.68 18.71
C ARG A 155 7.01 -18.57 17.44
N LYS A 156 7.91 -19.53 17.21
CA LYS A 156 8.73 -19.58 16.00
C LYS A 156 7.89 -19.63 14.73
N LYS A 157 6.82 -20.45 14.74
CA LYS A 157 5.92 -20.56 13.59
C LYS A 157 5.16 -19.27 13.32
N ILE A 158 4.63 -18.60 14.36
CA ILE A 158 3.96 -17.31 14.21
C ILE A 158 4.94 -16.25 13.66
N LEU A 159 6.16 -16.19 14.18
CA LEU A 159 7.18 -15.26 13.66
C LEU A 159 7.52 -15.51 12.19
N SER A 160 7.54 -16.79 11.75
CA SER A 160 7.76 -17.08 10.31
C SER A 160 6.65 -16.50 9.44
N TYR A 161 5.39 -16.52 9.86
CA TYR A 161 4.31 -15.88 9.12
C TYR A 161 4.47 -14.36 8.95
N TYR A 162 4.99 -13.68 9.98
CA TYR A 162 5.31 -12.25 9.86
C TYR A 162 6.43 -11.99 8.84
N GLN A 163 7.41 -12.90 8.73
CA GLN A 163 8.46 -12.79 7.72
C GLN A 163 7.92 -13.06 6.31
N ASP A 164 7.06 -14.08 6.17
CA ASP A 164 6.41 -14.38 4.90
C ASP A 164 5.62 -13.17 4.39
N VAL A 165 4.79 -12.56 5.25
CA VAL A 165 4.00 -11.36 4.92
C VAL A 165 4.88 -10.16 4.54
N LYS A 166 6.02 -9.97 5.22
CA LYS A 166 6.99 -8.94 4.83
C LYS A 166 7.58 -9.22 3.44
N SER A 167 7.88 -10.48 3.13
CA SER A 167 8.42 -10.85 1.82
C SER A 167 7.44 -10.61 0.67
N TYR A 168 6.12 -10.55 0.97
CA TYR A 168 5.08 -10.16 0.01
C TYR A 168 4.98 -8.64 -0.22
N GLY A 169 5.88 -7.85 0.40
CA GLY A 169 5.91 -6.40 0.27
C GLY A 169 4.99 -5.64 1.24
N ILE A 170 4.39 -6.33 2.21
CA ILE A 170 3.54 -5.70 3.23
C ILE A 170 4.42 -5.08 4.33
N CYS A 171 4.18 -3.81 4.64
CA CYS A 171 4.91 -3.08 5.67
C CYS A 171 4.20 -3.15 7.02
N PHE A 172 4.92 -3.55 8.07
CA PHE A 172 4.44 -3.41 9.43
C PHE A 172 4.83 -2.06 10.00
N VAL A 173 3.87 -1.36 10.60
CA VAL A 173 4.05 -0.05 11.22
C VAL A 173 3.77 -0.17 12.73
N GLU A 174 4.59 0.47 13.55
CA GLU A 174 4.51 0.41 15.00
C GLU A 174 3.84 1.66 15.58
N ASP A 175 4.17 2.84 15.04
CA ASP A 175 3.78 4.14 15.52
C ASP A 175 3.48 5.14 14.39
N GLU A 176 3.14 6.37 14.79
CA GLU A 176 2.85 7.50 13.88
C GLU A 176 4.06 7.91 13.07
N ASP A 177 5.26 7.88 13.64
CA ASP A 177 6.50 8.29 12.97
C ASP A 177 6.84 7.33 11.84
N SER A 178 6.68 6.03 12.06
CA SER A 178 6.80 5.01 11.02
C SER A 178 5.82 5.24 9.87
N CYS A 179 4.56 5.55 10.20
CA CYS A 179 3.53 5.89 9.20
C CYS A 179 3.92 7.16 8.42
N ASN A 180 4.38 8.21 9.11
CA ASN A 180 4.77 9.46 8.49
C ASN A 180 5.95 9.30 7.54
N GLN A 181 6.95 8.49 7.88
CA GLN A 181 8.07 8.17 7.00
C GLN A 181 7.60 7.46 5.73
N HIS A 182 6.76 6.44 5.87
CA HIS A 182 6.21 5.69 4.74
C HIS A 182 5.32 6.54 3.84
N PHE A 183 4.50 7.44 4.40
CA PHE A 183 3.61 8.31 3.63
C PHE A 183 4.33 9.51 2.98
N LYS A 184 5.52 9.91 3.44
CA LYS A 184 6.35 10.94 2.79
C LYS A 184 6.96 10.45 1.46
N ASN A 185 7.28 9.18 1.37
CA ASN A 185 7.97 8.58 0.21
C ASN A 185 7.05 8.33 -1.00
N VAL A 186 5.75 8.64 -0.91
CA VAL A 186 4.78 8.37 -1.99
C VAL A 186 4.99 9.27 -3.21
N LYS A 187 5.64 10.44 -3.09
CA LYS A 187 5.95 11.30 -4.25
C LYS A 187 7.18 10.86 -5.05
N ALA A 188 8.00 9.94 -4.54
CA ALA A 188 9.31 9.63 -5.12
C ALA A 188 9.42 8.24 -5.79
N GLU A 189 8.53 7.29 -5.50
CA GLU A 189 8.68 5.93 -6.01
C GLU A 189 7.35 5.30 -6.44
N VAL A 190 6.74 5.83 -7.49
CA VAL A 190 6.14 4.94 -8.47
C VAL A 190 7.25 4.58 -9.47
N LYS A 191 8.28 3.91 -8.99
CA LYS A 191 8.94 2.94 -9.85
C LYS A 191 7.91 1.79 -9.93
N PRO A 192 7.42 1.43 -11.12
CA PRO A 192 6.82 0.13 -11.27
C PRO A 192 7.89 -0.82 -10.75
N GLN A 193 7.61 -1.54 -9.65
CA GLN A 193 8.35 -2.76 -9.41
C GLN A 193 8.15 -3.52 -10.70
N SER A 194 9.19 -3.60 -11.49
CA SER A 194 9.20 -4.40 -12.71
C SER A 194 8.67 -5.73 -12.25
N LYS A 195 7.47 -6.10 -12.72
CA LYS A 195 6.91 -7.42 -12.42
C LYS A 195 8.04 -8.36 -12.76
N ALA A 196 8.58 -9.08 -11.76
CA ALA A 196 9.61 -10.07 -12.00
C ALA A 196 9.12 -10.94 -13.17
N ARG A 197 9.67 -10.69 -14.34
CA ARG A 197 9.25 -11.38 -15.55
C ARG A 197 9.91 -12.73 -15.49
N PHE A 198 9.11 -13.79 -15.60
CA PHE A 198 9.67 -15.11 -15.78
C PHE A 198 10.08 -15.25 -17.25
N ILE A 199 11.39 -15.26 -17.48
CA ILE A 199 11.96 -15.50 -18.80
C ILE A 199 11.84 -16.99 -19.10
N THR A 200 11.09 -17.30 -20.13
CA THR A 200 10.85 -18.68 -20.58
C THR A 200 11.73 -19.01 -21.79
N MET A 201 11.82 -20.27 -22.15
CA MET A 201 12.49 -20.70 -23.39
C MET A 201 11.88 -20.05 -24.65
N GLN A 202 10.59 -19.69 -24.61
CA GLN A 202 9.93 -19.01 -25.74
C GLN A 202 10.44 -17.60 -25.97
N ASP A 203 10.78 -16.89 -24.90
CA ASP A 203 11.34 -15.53 -24.98
C ASP A 203 12.74 -15.51 -25.57
N LEU A 204 13.45 -16.64 -25.51
CA LEU A 204 14.82 -16.79 -25.99
C LEU A 204 14.92 -17.38 -27.42
N ARG A 205 13.83 -17.83 -28.01
CA ARG A 205 13.82 -18.52 -29.31
C ARG A 205 14.37 -17.71 -30.48
N ASP A 206 14.12 -16.40 -30.43
CA ASP A 206 14.53 -15.48 -31.47
C ASP A 206 15.96 -14.93 -31.31
N VAL A 207 16.62 -15.32 -30.19
CA VAL A 207 18.01 -14.93 -29.92
C VAL A 207 18.95 -15.89 -30.69
N PRO A 208 19.82 -15.36 -31.55
CA PRO A 208 20.77 -16.19 -32.29
C PRO A 208 21.76 -16.87 -31.33
N GLN A 209 22.32 -18.00 -31.75
CA GLN A 209 23.34 -18.69 -30.98
C GLN A 209 24.54 -17.77 -30.71
N GLY A 210 24.95 -17.68 -29.43
CA GLY A 210 26.00 -16.76 -28.97
C GLY A 210 25.56 -15.30 -28.88
N GLY A 211 24.26 -15.00 -29.09
CA GLY A 211 23.69 -13.65 -28.95
C GLY A 211 23.56 -13.17 -27.50
N GLU A 212 23.14 -11.92 -27.36
CA GLU A 212 22.90 -11.32 -26.03
C GLU A 212 21.39 -11.13 -25.81
N PHE A 213 20.95 -11.42 -24.59
CA PHE A 213 19.57 -11.19 -24.16
C PHE A 213 19.57 -10.32 -22.89
N GLN A 214 18.88 -9.19 -22.97
CA GLN A 214 18.79 -8.24 -21.85
C GLN A 214 17.69 -8.65 -20.88
N ILE A 215 18.01 -8.65 -19.58
CA ILE A 215 17.08 -8.83 -18.48
C ILE A 215 17.14 -7.64 -17.55
N HIS A 216 16.03 -7.34 -16.87
CA HIS A 216 15.98 -6.29 -15.86
C HIS A 216 16.21 -6.86 -14.47
N ALA A 217 16.67 -6.00 -13.55
CA ALA A 217 16.87 -6.37 -12.15
C ALA A 217 15.56 -6.94 -11.56
N GLY A 218 15.59 -8.22 -11.16
CA GLY A 218 14.44 -8.96 -10.64
C GLY A 218 13.81 -9.97 -11.59
N ASP A 219 14.19 -10.01 -12.87
CA ASP A 219 13.75 -11.05 -13.79
C ASP A 219 14.32 -12.42 -13.43
N VAL A 220 13.54 -13.47 -13.58
CA VAL A 220 13.92 -14.84 -13.20
C VAL A 220 13.85 -15.76 -14.41
N LEU A 221 14.97 -16.40 -14.77
CA LEU A 221 14.98 -17.43 -15.80
C LEU A 221 14.37 -18.71 -15.24
N THR A 222 13.41 -19.28 -15.99
CA THR A 222 12.91 -20.64 -15.72
C THR A 222 14.01 -21.69 -15.91
N ALA A 223 13.86 -22.88 -15.32
CA ALA A 223 14.83 -23.97 -15.47
C ALA A 223 15.10 -24.29 -16.96
N LEU A 224 14.05 -24.39 -17.76
CA LEU A 224 14.16 -24.62 -19.20
C LEU A 224 14.83 -23.45 -19.94
N ALA A 225 14.64 -22.21 -19.52
CA ALA A 225 15.32 -21.06 -20.09
C ALA A 225 16.82 -21.10 -19.78
N LYS A 226 17.21 -21.50 -18.58
CA LYS A 226 18.63 -21.67 -18.19
C LYS A 226 19.31 -22.72 -19.03
N GLU A 227 18.70 -23.89 -19.19
CA GLU A 227 19.23 -24.94 -20.06
C GLU A 227 19.35 -24.47 -21.52
N TYR A 228 18.39 -23.67 -22.02
CA TYR A 228 18.44 -23.11 -23.36
C TYR A 228 19.60 -22.11 -23.53
N VAL A 229 19.81 -21.22 -22.54
CA VAL A 229 20.91 -20.26 -22.50
C VAL A 229 22.26 -20.98 -22.57
N GLU A 230 22.45 -22.01 -21.73
CA GLU A 230 23.69 -22.82 -21.72
C GLU A 230 23.91 -23.56 -23.04
N LYS A 231 22.86 -24.19 -23.57
CA LYS A 231 22.94 -24.99 -24.81
C LYS A 231 23.29 -24.15 -26.03
N PHE A 232 22.78 -22.90 -26.12
CA PHE A 232 22.96 -22.03 -27.27
C PHE A 232 23.99 -20.92 -27.04
N GLY A 233 24.65 -20.91 -25.86
CA GLY A 233 25.70 -19.95 -25.52
C GLY A 233 25.21 -18.50 -25.47
N ILE A 234 23.94 -18.26 -25.14
CA ILE A 234 23.35 -16.92 -25.05
C ILE A 234 23.94 -16.19 -23.84
N ARG A 235 24.35 -14.94 -24.02
CA ARG A 235 24.81 -14.10 -22.91
C ARG A 235 23.63 -13.33 -22.31
N ILE A 236 23.47 -13.47 -21.00
CA ILE A 236 22.50 -12.67 -20.24
C ILE A 236 23.17 -11.40 -19.76
N VAL A 237 22.58 -10.25 -20.09
CA VAL A 237 23.06 -8.92 -19.69
C VAL A 237 21.99 -8.29 -18.79
N GLU A 238 22.35 -7.94 -17.56
CA GLU A 238 21.49 -7.21 -16.62
C GLU A 238 21.60 -5.69 -16.89
N GLU A 239 20.43 -5.04 -17.00
CA GLU A 239 20.31 -3.59 -17.14
C GLU A 239 19.84 -2.95 -15.84
#